data_8a047b0ab0699aa27800cd9a1a919413
#
_entry.id   8a047b0ab0699aa27800cd9a1a919413
#
_cell.length_a   1.000
_cell.length_b   1.000
_cell.length_c   1.000
_cell.angle_alpha   90.00
_cell.angle_beta   90.00
_cell.angle_gamma   90.00
#
_symmetry.space_group_name_H-M   'P 1'
#
loop_
_entity.id
_entity.type
_entity.pdbx_description
1 polymer ?
#
loop_
_entity_poly.entity_id
_entity_poly.type
_entity_poly.pdbx_seq_one_letter_code
_entity_poly.pdbx_strand_id
1 'polypeptide(L)'
;MYLFFRLATADARDKPIVIQSGFYIGPGRETLITMAQTILNATEAVINRFTPKDRDCYTDEEFKFELLKYEYGFRYSMPNCLYASVLESIIKNCQCEPYFADFGNIDMGIRDLPWCKGMIHR
;
A
#
# COMPACT_ATOMS: atom_id res chain seq x y z
N MET A 1 3.85 28.82 12.48
CA MET A 1 3.40 27.68 11.64
C MET A 1 4.65 26.93 11.20
N TYR A 2 4.85 25.69 11.64
CA TYR A 2 6.00 24.90 11.25
C TYR A 2 5.61 24.07 10.02
N LEU A 3 6.32 24.26 8.92
CA LEU A 3 6.14 23.47 7.70
C LEU A 3 7.04 22.24 7.77
N PHE A 4 6.46 21.06 7.72
CA PHE A 4 7.20 19.80 7.62
C PHE A 4 6.78 19.08 6.35
N PHE A 5 7.75 18.50 5.67
CA PHE A 5 7.50 17.60 4.57
C PHE A 5 7.63 16.16 5.05
N ARG A 6 6.81 15.30 4.52
CA ARG A 6 6.91 13.87 4.77
C ARG A 6 7.32 13.18 3.48
N LEU A 7 8.44 12.44 3.51
CA LEU A 7 8.99 11.72 2.38
C LEU A 7 8.96 10.23 2.67
N ALA A 8 8.59 9.43 1.69
CA ALA A 8 8.70 7.98 1.74
C ALA A 8 9.38 7.47 0.48
N THR A 9 10.14 6.39 0.61
CA THR A 9 10.71 5.65 -0.51
C THR A 9 10.00 4.31 -0.62
N ALA A 10 9.63 3.93 -1.84
CA ALA A 10 8.95 2.67 -2.12
C ALA A 10 9.46 2.09 -3.45
N ASP A 11 9.31 0.79 -3.64
CA ASP A 11 9.45 0.18 -4.97
C ASP A 11 8.36 0.75 -5.89
N ALA A 12 8.65 0.89 -7.18
CA ALA A 12 7.71 1.44 -8.15
C ALA A 12 6.40 0.64 -8.28
N ARG A 13 6.43 -0.62 -7.88
CA ARG A 13 5.27 -1.53 -7.88
C ARG A 13 4.59 -1.68 -6.52
N ASP A 14 5.05 -0.94 -5.52
CA ASP A 14 4.44 -0.89 -4.19
C ASP A 14 3.69 0.43 -4.00
N LYS A 15 2.52 0.37 -3.36
CA LYS A 15 1.77 1.58 -2.99
C LYS A 15 2.56 2.37 -1.95
N PRO A 16 2.96 3.61 -2.21
CA PRO A 16 3.69 4.41 -1.23
C PRO A 16 2.76 4.84 -0.08
N ILE A 17 2.97 4.27 1.10
CA ILE A 17 2.19 4.61 2.29
C ILE A 17 2.99 5.63 3.10
N VAL A 18 2.96 6.89 2.68
CA VAL A 18 3.73 7.99 3.29
C VAL A 18 3.44 8.15 4.77
N ILE A 19 2.20 7.88 5.20
CA ILE A 19 1.79 8.02 6.61
C ILE A 19 2.46 6.97 7.50
N GLN A 20 2.73 5.78 7.01
CA GLN A 20 3.31 4.69 7.80
C GLN A 20 4.84 4.62 7.68
N SER A 21 5.35 4.76 6.46
CA SER A 21 6.77 4.58 6.15
C SER A 21 7.54 5.88 5.93
N GLY A 22 6.85 7.01 5.93
CA GLY A 22 7.47 8.31 5.68
C GLY A 22 8.18 8.88 6.90
N PHE A 23 9.27 9.59 6.65
CA PHE A 23 9.99 10.37 7.65
C PHE A 23 9.83 11.87 7.40
N TYR A 24 9.99 12.66 8.45
CA TYR A 24 9.81 14.10 8.38
C TYR A 24 11.10 14.81 7.96
N ILE A 25 10.96 15.76 7.04
CA ILE A 25 12.03 16.64 6.60
C ILE A 25 11.65 18.07 6.94
N GLY A 26 12.52 18.78 7.63
CA GLY A 26 12.36 20.20 7.92
C GLY A 26 12.86 21.08 6.77
N PRO A 27 12.27 22.26 6.52
CA PRO A 27 12.75 23.19 5.54
C PRO A 27 14.11 23.81 5.97
N GLY A 28 14.93 24.18 4.98
CA GLY A 28 16.20 24.85 5.21
C GLY A 28 17.31 23.99 5.79
N ARG A 29 17.19 22.66 5.70
CA ARG A 29 18.21 21.69 6.11
C ARG A 29 18.47 20.69 5.01
N GLU A 30 19.73 20.33 4.85
CA GLU A 30 20.13 19.17 4.05
C GLU A 30 19.88 17.89 4.86
N THR A 31 19.23 16.91 4.22
CA THR A 31 18.94 15.62 4.83
C THR A 31 19.55 14.53 3.98
N LEU A 32 20.56 13.83 4.53
CA LEU A 32 21.17 12.69 3.87
C LEU A 32 20.37 11.43 4.18
N ILE A 33 19.94 10.73 3.12
CA ILE A 33 19.15 9.51 3.24
C ILE A 33 19.96 8.35 2.67
N THR A 34 20.26 7.37 3.52
CA THR A 34 20.87 6.11 3.09
C THR A 34 19.78 5.09 2.82
N MET A 35 19.79 4.50 1.63
CA MET A 35 18.81 3.47 1.23
C MET A 35 19.53 2.14 1.03
N ALA A 36 18.91 1.06 1.54
CA ALA A 36 19.31 -0.30 1.26
C ALA A 36 18.11 -1.07 0.71
N GLN A 37 18.29 -1.76 -0.40
CA GLN A 37 17.27 -2.62 -0.97
C GLN A 37 17.56 -4.08 -0.59
N THR A 38 16.56 -4.76 -0.02
CA THR A 38 16.58 -6.19 0.23
C THR A 38 15.52 -6.85 -0.63
N ILE A 39 15.94 -7.80 -1.47
CA ILE A 39 15.03 -8.56 -2.33
C ILE A 39 14.94 -9.99 -1.79
N LEU A 40 13.74 -10.41 -1.42
CA LEU A 40 13.42 -11.76 -0.98
C LEU A 40 12.60 -12.44 -2.06
N ASN A 41 13.14 -13.49 -2.67
CA ASN A 41 12.45 -14.24 -3.72
C ASN A 41 12.38 -15.72 -3.34
N ALA A 42 11.23 -16.35 -3.59
CA ALA A 42 11.13 -17.78 -3.61
C ALA A 42 11.70 -18.33 -4.93
N THR A 43 12.49 -19.40 -4.86
CA THR A 43 13.00 -20.06 -6.07
C THR A 43 11.86 -20.78 -6.79
N GLU A 44 11.95 -20.91 -8.11
CA GLU A 44 10.96 -21.62 -8.92
C GLU A 44 10.75 -23.05 -8.43
N ALA A 45 11.80 -23.74 -7.98
CA ALA A 45 11.68 -25.07 -7.40
C ALA A 45 10.80 -25.12 -6.16
N VAL A 46 10.83 -24.08 -5.31
CA VAL A 46 9.98 -23.97 -4.13
C VAL A 46 8.54 -23.65 -4.53
N ILE A 47 8.35 -22.75 -5.50
CA ILE A 47 7.01 -22.39 -6.00
C ILE A 47 6.31 -23.60 -6.60
N ASN A 48 7.02 -24.41 -7.38
CA ASN A 48 6.45 -25.61 -8.03
C ASN A 48 6.21 -26.78 -7.07
N ARG A 49 6.93 -26.83 -5.94
CA ARG A 49 6.86 -27.95 -4.99
C ARG A 49 5.84 -27.73 -3.87
N PHE A 50 5.62 -26.50 -3.45
CA PHE A 50 4.80 -26.19 -2.30
C PHE A 50 3.64 -25.27 -2.70
N THR A 51 2.46 -25.54 -2.14
CA THR A 51 1.30 -24.66 -2.35
C THR A 51 1.50 -23.31 -1.64
N PRO A 52 0.80 -22.24 -2.03
CA PRO A 52 0.85 -20.97 -1.33
C PRO A 52 0.54 -21.08 0.18
N LYS A 53 -0.35 -22.01 0.53
CA LYS A 53 -0.71 -22.28 1.93
C LYS A 53 0.46 -22.90 2.72
N ASP A 54 1.23 -23.79 2.09
CA ASP A 54 2.37 -24.44 2.74
C ASP A 54 3.56 -23.50 2.87
N ARG A 55 3.64 -22.49 1.99
CA ARG A 55 4.70 -21.47 1.98
C ARG A 55 4.35 -20.27 2.87
N ASP A 56 3.09 -20.13 3.28
CA ASP A 56 2.56 -18.92 3.92
C ASP A 56 2.84 -17.62 3.14
N CYS A 57 2.99 -17.73 1.81
CA CYS A 57 3.19 -16.58 0.93
C CYS A 57 2.67 -16.85 -0.48
N TYR A 58 2.37 -15.77 -1.19
CA TYR A 58 1.88 -15.79 -2.57
C TYR A 58 2.91 -15.16 -3.51
N THR A 59 2.86 -15.55 -4.77
CA THR A 59 3.53 -14.84 -5.86
C THR A 59 2.57 -13.83 -6.51
N ASP A 60 3.11 -12.93 -7.34
CA ASP A 60 2.32 -11.95 -8.09
C ASP A 60 1.26 -12.59 -9.01
N GLU A 61 1.51 -13.84 -9.44
CA GLU A 61 0.61 -14.57 -10.33
C GLU A 61 -0.51 -15.28 -9.58
N GLU A 62 -0.22 -15.73 -8.35
CA GLU A 62 -1.14 -16.53 -7.53
C GLU A 62 -2.16 -15.67 -6.79
N PHE A 63 -1.83 -14.42 -6.48
CA PHE A 63 -2.69 -13.54 -5.71
C PHE A 63 -2.80 -12.17 -6.36
N LYS A 64 -4.02 -11.69 -6.51
CA LYS A 64 -4.33 -10.35 -7.00
C LYS A 64 -5.25 -9.64 -6.02
N PHE A 65 -4.86 -8.45 -5.63
CA PHE A 65 -5.68 -7.61 -4.77
C PHE A 65 -6.92 -7.12 -5.52
N GLU A 66 -8.10 -7.36 -4.99
CA GLU A 66 -9.34 -6.86 -5.57
C GLU A 66 -9.37 -5.33 -5.65
N LEU A 67 -8.91 -4.66 -4.59
CA LEU A 67 -8.88 -3.21 -4.52
C LEU A 67 -7.71 -2.55 -5.27
N LEU A 68 -6.59 -3.26 -5.46
CA LEU A 68 -5.38 -2.71 -6.09
C LEU A 68 -5.16 -3.18 -7.52
N LYS A 69 -5.97 -4.10 -8.02
CA LYS A 69 -5.77 -4.72 -9.34
C LYS A 69 -5.86 -3.75 -10.51
N TYR A 70 -6.57 -2.65 -10.34
CA TYR A 70 -6.81 -1.65 -11.38
C TYR A 70 -5.88 -0.43 -11.29
N GLU A 71 -5.15 -0.28 -10.19
CA GLU A 71 -4.18 0.78 -10.01
C GLU A 71 -2.78 0.32 -10.36
N TYR A 72 -2.18 0.86 -11.41
CA TYR A 72 -0.73 0.85 -11.68
C TYR A 72 0.01 -0.49 -11.65
N GLY A 73 -0.67 -1.64 -11.73
CA GLY A 73 0.00 -2.93 -11.76
C GLY A 73 0.79 -3.26 -10.48
N PHE A 74 0.25 -2.90 -9.33
CA PHE A 74 0.86 -3.25 -8.05
C PHE A 74 1.03 -4.76 -7.90
N ARG A 75 2.22 -5.16 -7.46
CA ARG A 75 2.55 -6.55 -7.19
C ARG A 75 2.05 -7.01 -5.82
N TYR A 76 2.03 -8.32 -5.62
CA TYR A 76 1.86 -8.87 -4.29
C TYR A 76 3.12 -8.57 -3.45
N SER A 77 2.95 -7.80 -2.39
CA SER A 77 4.00 -7.47 -1.43
C SER A 77 3.38 -7.27 -0.05
N MET A 78 4.18 -7.39 1.00
CA MET A 78 3.69 -7.17 2.36
C MET A 78 3.10 -5.75 2.54
N PRO A 79 3.73 -4.65 2.08
CA PRO A 79 3.15 -3.32 2.16
C PRO A 79 1.80 -3.22 1.44
N ASN A 80 1.69 -3.76 0.23
CA ASN A 80 0.45 -3.74 -0.53
C ASN A 80 -0.64 -4.59 0.13
N CYS A 81 -0.27 -5.75 0.70
CA CYS A 81 -1.20 -6.60 1.45
C CYS A 81 -1.76 -5.88 2.69
N LEU A 82 -0.90 -5.26 3.47
CA LEU A 82 -1.34 -4.48 4.64
C LEU A 82 -2.22 -3.30 4.24
N TYR A 83 -1.85 -2.58 3.20
CA TYR A 83 -2.65 -1.48 2.68
C TYR A 83 -4.03 -1.94 2.24
N ALA A 84 -4.11 -2.99 1.44
CA ALA A 84 -5.38 -3.56 0.97
C ALA A 84 -6.26 -4.03 2.15
N SER A 85 -5.68 -4.71 3.15
CA SER A 85 -6.40 -5.18 4.33
C SER A 85 -7.00 -4.03 5.16
N VAL A 86 -6.25 -2.93 5.30
CA VAL A 86 -6.74 -1.72 5.99
C VAL A 86 -7.89 -1.10 5.22
N LEU A 87 -7.74 -0.96 3.89
CA LEU A 87 -8.80 -0.42 3.04
C LEU A 87 -10.08 -1.26 3.10
N GLU A 88 -9.96 -2.58 2.93
CA GLU A 88 -11.09 -3.50 3.01
C GLU A 88 -11.80 -3.39 4.36
N SER A 89 -11.04 -3.32 5.44
CA SER A 89 -11.59 -3.15 6.79
C SER A 89 -12.36 -1.83 6.95
N ILE A 90 -11.82 -0.73 6.44
CA ILE A 90 -12.49 0.58 6.50
C ILE A 90 -13.76 0.56 5.67
N ILE A 91 -13.69 0.10 4.43
CA ILE A 91 -14.85 0.04 3.53
C ILE A 91 -15.94 -0.84 4.12
N LYS A 92 -15.58 -2.02 4.63
CA LYS A 92 -16.52 -2.98 5.19
C LYS A 92 -17.20 -2.48 6.46
N ASN A 93 -16.45 -1.85 7.37
CA ASN A 93 -16.97 -1.46 8.67
C ASN A 93 -17.53 -0.04 8.69
N CYS A 94 -16.96 0.89 7.94
CA CYS A 94 -17.31 2.30 7.97
C CYS A 94 -18.16 2.72 6.75
N GLN A 95 -18.17 1.91 5.70
CA GLN A 95 -18.86 2.20 4.43
C GLN A 95 -18.53 3.60 3.89
N CYS A 96 -17.27 3.97 3.95
CA CYS A 96 -16.76 5.24 3.48
C CYS A 96 -15.38 5.09 2.84
N GLU A 97 -15.02 6.04 1.99
CA GLU A 97 -13.70 6.10 1.34
C GLU A 97 -12.72 6.91 2.20
N PRO A 98 -11.58 6.35 2.62
CA PRO A 98 -10.58 7.11 3.35
C PRO A 98 -9.81 8.05 2.40
N TYR A 99 -9.44 9.23 2.88
CA TYR A 99 -8.77 10.27 2.09
C TYR A 99 -7.41 9.87 1.48
N PHE A 100 -6.80 8.82 2.01
CA PHE A 100 -5.52 8.30 1.51
C PHE A 100 -5.69 7.19 0.46
N ALA A 101 -6.93 6.77 0.22
CA ALA A 101 -7.26 5.83 -0.82
C ALA A 101 -7.55 6.63 -2.09
N ASP A 102 -6.58 6.69 -2.97
CA ASP A 102 -6.78 7.23 -4.31
C ASP A 102 -7.18 6.08 -5.22
N PHE A 103 -8.47 5.82 -5.31
CA PHE A 103 -8.99 4.80 -6.21
C PHE A 103 -9.06 5.28 -7.67
N GLY A 104 -8.67 6.54 -7.93
CA GLY A 104 -8.66 7.08 -9.27
C GLY A 104 -10.03 6.93 -9.97
N ASN A 105 -9.99 6.59 -11.25
CA ASN A 105 -11.20 6.34 -12.06
C ASN A 105 -11.67 4.87 -12.03
N ILE A 106 -11.54 4.18 -10.92
CA ILE A 106 -11.85 2.76 -10.84
C ILE A 106 -13.34 2.53 -10.68
N ASP A 107 -13.89 1.82 -11.64
CA ASP A 107 -15.32 1.46 -11.70
C ASP A 107 -15.57 0.18 -10.86
N MET A 108 -15.41 0.27 -9.55
CA MET A 108 -15.54 -0.88 -8.65
C MET A 108 -16.87 -0.88 -7.85
N GLY A 109 -17.83 -0.04 -8.20
CA GLY A 109 -19.02 0.14 -7.38
C GLY A 109 -18.74 0.83 -6.03
N ILE A 110 -17.51 1.26 -5.82
CA ILE A 110 -17.05 2.00 -4.62
C ILE A 110 -17.23 3.51 -4.82
N ARG A 111 -17.46 3.95 -6.05
CA ARG A 111 -17.61 5.37 -6.42
C ARG A 111 -18.72 6.11 -5.68
N ASP A 112 -19.68 5.39 -5.13
CA ASP A 112 -20.80 5.97 -4.41
C ASP A 112 -20.59 6.05 -2.91
N LEU A 113 -19.42 5.64 -2.41
CA LEU A 113 -19.11 5.74 -1.00
C LEU A 113 -18.79 7.19 -0.63
N PRO A 114 -19.37 7.72 0.45
CA PRO A 114 -19.02 9.03 0.94
C PRO A 114 -17.59 9.04 1.52
N TRP A 115 -16.93 10.18 1.48
CA TRP A 115 -15.65 10.35 2.19
C TRP A 115 -15.80 10.11 3.69
N CYS A 116 -14.85 9.41 4.30
CA CYS A 116 -14.86 9.18 5.74
C CYS A 116 -14.79 10.51 6.51
N LYS A 117 -15.88 10.86 7.19
CA LYS A 117 -15.96 12.06 8.03
C LYS A 117 -15.33 11.75 9.39
N GLY A 118 -14.36 12.54 9.84
CA GLY A 118 -13.76 12.42 11.17
C GLY A 118 -12.29 12.04 11.22
N MET A 119 -11.68 11.67 10.10
CA MET A 119 -10.22 11.45 10.06
C MET A 119 -9.39 12.75 9.95
N ILE A 120 -10.03 13.91 9.84
CA ILE A 120 -9.35 15.20 9.62
C ILE A 120 -9.24 16.03 10.92
N HIS A 121 -9.88 15.60 12.02
CA HIS A 121 -9.85 16.34 13.26
C HIS A 121 -9.29 15.49 14.41
N ARG A 122 -7.97 15.54 14.57
CA ARG A 122 -7.31 15.76 15.88
C ARG A 122 -5.82 15.92 15.70
#